data_bd65880a0b157ec2ab89df5b5bc57003
#
_entry.id   bd65880a0b157ec2ab89df5b5bc57003
#
_cell.length_a   1.000
_cell.length_b   1.000
_cell.length_c   1.000
_cell.angle_alpha   90.00
_cell.angle_beta   90.00
_cell.angle_gamma   90.00
#
_symmetry.space_group_name_H-M   'P 1'
#
loop_
_entity.id
_entity.type
_entity.pdbx_description
1 polymer ?
#
loop_
_entity_poly.entity_id
_entity_poly.type
_entity_poly.pdbx_seq_one_letter_code
_entity_poly.pdbx_strand_id
1 'polypeptide(L)'
;MGGAFDNGERFVRDYGVSAFGQSLGLPATITQTGSAAYNNSLLASIATGLGSHDPVSNGSDFIGNPNTVVPEQVSSFEVGYRGKVDNFIIDGSAYFNNYNNFLANEQVAAPLYGNVSNFDLTGYDPNNPASIGGLNPDTQQILAALANDDFVAYQTYTNADETVNSYGAALEVSTKIFNGFDINANYTWSRLDFDVAGNPDFRTSFNTPEHKVKVGFGKTELFTNFGFNIAWRWSDNYFWQSSFGDGEIPAFNVLDAQINYRIPSLKSTIKIGATNLLADEYFTAFGTGFIGSMYYASLTINNL
;
A
#
# COMPACT_ATOMS: atom_id res chain seq x y z
N MET A 1 -19.92 -5.23 6.41
CA MET A 1 -19.51 -3.91 6.83
C MET A 1 -18.39 -3.95 7.88
N GLY A 2 -17.61 -5.01 7.93
CA GLY A 2 -16.48 -5.13 8.86
C GLY A 2 -15.31 -4.18 8.56
N GLY A 3 -15.16 -3.73 7.34
CA GLY A 3 -14.01 -2.93 6.93
C GLY A 3 -13.91 -1.54 7.55
N ALA A 4 -14.98 -0.98 8.08
CA ALA A 4 -14.91 0.35 8.68
C ALA A 4 -14.14 0.38 10.00
N PHE A 5 -14.12 -0.72 10.75
CA PHE A 5 -13.46 -0.78 12.06
C PHE A 5 -11.97 -1.11 11.98
N ASP A 6 -11.57 -1.82 10.92
CA ASP A 6 -10.16 -2.10 10.68
C ASP A 6 -9.35 -0.82 10.38
N ASN A 7 -10.06 0.25 10.08
CA ASN A 7 -9.48 1.58 9.92
C ASN A 7 -8.89 2.13 11.23
N GLY A 8 -9.37 1.68 12.38
CA GLY A 8 -8.81 2.06 13.66
C GLY A 8 -7.37 1.62 13.85
N GLU A 9 -6.99 0.44 13.38
CA GLU A 9 -5.61 -0.05 13.45
C GLU A 9 -4.67 0.81 12.58
N ARG A 10 -5.16 1.30 11.47
CA ARG A 10 -4.43 2.20 10.60
C ARG A 10 -4.02 3.47 11.31
N PHE A 11 -4.96 4.12 11.96
CA PHE A 11 -4.71 5.35 12.70
C PHE A 11 -3.75 5.15 13.87
N VAL A 12 -3.84 4.04 14.58
CA VAL A 12 -2.87 3.71 15.61
C VAL A 12 -1.46 3.64 15.08
N ARG A 13 -1.30 3.01 13.94
CA ARG A 13 0.00 2.86 13.34
C ARG A 13 0.55 4.17 12.83
N ASP A 14 -0.28 4.99 12.21
CA ASP A 14 0.13 6.23 11.60
C ASP A 14 0.41 7.34 12.63
N TYR A 15 -0.36 7.36 13.71
CA TYR A 15 -0.27 8.41 14.73
C TYR A 15 0.26 7.92 16.08
N GLY A 16 0.43 6.64 16.23
CA GLY A 16 0.85 6.00 17.47
C GLY A 16 -0.26 5.92 18.52
N VAL A 17 -0.08 4.98 19.41
CA VAL A 17 -0.95 4.82 20.59
C VAL A 17 -0.57 5.85 21.62
N SER A 18 -1.46 6.76 21.91
CA SER A 18 -1.11 7.90 22.74
C SER A 18 -1.18 7.63 24.23
N ALA A 19 -0.23 8.23 24.92
CA ALA A 19 -0.35 8.48 26.35
C ALA A 19 -1.59 9.33 26.69
N PHE A 20 -2.14 10.05 25.71
CA PHE A 20 -3.30 10.91 25.89
C PHE A 20 -4.59 10.14 26.18
N GLY A 21 -4.88 9.06 25.41
CA GLY A 21 -6.02 8.19 25.73
C GLY A 21 -5.91 7.61 27.14
N GLN A 22 -4.71 7.28 27.61
CA GLN A 22 -4.46 6.84 28.98
C GLN A 22 -4.68 7.98 30.00
N SER A 23 -4.28 9.20 29.65
CA SER A 23 -4.49 10.38 30.51
C SER A 23 -5.97 10.74 30.68
N LEU A 24 -6.83 10.35 29.73
CA LEU A 24 -8.28 10.47 29.82
C LEU A 24 -8.93 9.37 30.69
N GLY A 25 -8.14 8.48 31.28
CA GLY A 25 -8.63 7.36 32.07
C GLY A 25 -9.25 6.21 31.24
N LEU A 26 -8.98 6.17 29.93
CA LEU A 26 -9.42 5.07 29.09
C LEU A 26 -8.73 3.78 29.52
N PRO A 27 -9.43 2.64 29.58
CA PRO A 27 -8.84 1.35 29.93
C PRO A 27 -7.67 0.98 29.01
N ALA A 28 -6.62 0.37 29.56
CA ALA A 28 -5.47 -0.07 28.78
C ALA A 28 -5.84 -1.03 27.61
N THR A 29 -6.94 -1.76 27.75
CA THR A 29 -7.49 -2.62 26.70
C THR A 29 -7.97 -1.83 25.47
N ILE A 30 -8.39 -0.59 25.67
CA ILE A 30 -8.80 0.31 24.58
C ILE A 30 -7.59 0.74 23.74
N THR A 31 -6.39 0.74 24.29
CA THR A 31 -5.17 1.12 23.58
C THR A 31 -4.58 -0.02 22.74
N GLN A 32 -5.19 -1.20 22.74
CA GLN A 32 -4.65 -2.41 22.11
C GLN A 32 -5.54 -3.01 21.02
N THR A 33 -6.77 -2.54 20.86
CA THR A 33 -7.71 -3.02 19.85
C THR A 33 -7.92 -1.98 18.74
N GLY A 34 -8.20 -2.43 17.52
CA GLY A 34 -8.22 -1.60 16.32
C GLY A 34 -9.05 -0.32 16.46
N SER A 35 -10.36 -0.42 16.72
CA SER A 35 -11.24 0.76 16.82
C SER A 35 -10.93 1.64 18.04
N ALA A 36 -10.53 1.02 19.14
CA ALA A 36 -10.12 1.75 20.33
C ALA A 36 -8.78 2.49 20.14
N ALA A 37 -7.90 1.86 19.38
CA ALA A 37 -6.65 2.44 18.99
C ALA A 37 -6.85 3.62 18.03
N TYR A 38 -7.83 3.54 17.13
CA TYR A 38 -8.26 4.65 16.29
C TYR A 38 -8.72 5.85 17.13
N ASN A 39 -9.59 5.64 18.11
CA ASN A 39 -10.05 6.69 19.03
C ASN A 39 -8.91 7.35 19.78
N ASN A 40 -7.98 6.54 20.29
CA ASN A 40 -6.80 7.06 20.97
C ASN A 40 -5.90 7.86 20.03
N SER A 41 -5.73 7.41 18.80
CA SER A 41 -4.96 8.13 17.80
C SER A 41 -5.61 9.45 17.43
N LEU A 42 -6.92 9.47 17.24
CA LEU A 42 -7.67 10.69 16.97
C LEU A 42 -7.58 11.66 18.14
N LEU A 43 -7.81 11.18 19.36
CA LEU A 43 -7.69 12.01 20.57
C LEU A 43 -6.26 12.51 20.80
N ALA A 44 -5.26 11.69 20.49
CA ALA A 44 -3.87 12.09 20.52
C ALA A 44 -3.54 13.14 19.45
N SER A 45 -4.11 12.99 18.28
CA SER A 45 -3.97 13.95 17.19
C SER A 45 -4.54 15.30 17.58
N ILE A 46 -5.73 15.29 18.17
CA ILE A 46 -6.38 16.47 18.73
C ILE A 46 -5.49 17.12 19.80
N ALA A 47 -4.87 16.31 20.66
CA ALA A 47 -4.05 16.81 21.77
C ALA A 47 -2.68 17.33 21.37
N THR A 48 -2.04 16.71 20.38
CA THR A 48 -0.65 17.02 20.00
C THR A 48 -0.54 17.95 18.81
N GLY A 49 -1.67 18.27 18.15
CA GLY A 49 -1.66 19.06 16.93
C GLY A 49 -0.84 18.38 15.85
N LEU A 50 -1.42 17.47 15.12
CA LEU A 50 -0.72 16.79 14.03
C LEU A 50 -0.14 17.79 13.03
N GLY A 51 1.16 17.76 12.90
CA GLY A 51 1.87 18.66 12.01
C GLY A 51 1.72 20.12 12.42
N SER A 52 1.11 20.93 11.57
CA SER A 52 0.88 22.35 11.78
C SER A 52 -0.43 22.69 12.52
N HIS A 53 -1.23 21.70 12.88
CA HIS A 53 -2.52 21.93 13.54
C HIS A 53 -2.36 22.15 15.03
N ASP A 54 -2.90 23.23 15.52
CA ASP A 54 -3.01 23.52 16.96
C ASP A 54 -4.43 23.17 17.43
N PRO A 55 -4.62 22.03 18.12
CA PRO A 55 -5.94 21.56 18.50
C PRO A 55 -6.63 22.48 19.53
N VAL A 56 -5.85 23.27 20.25
CA VAL A 56 -6.38 24.20 21.28
C VAL A 56 -6.92 25.47 20.63
N SER A 57 -6.29 25.94 19.56
CA SER A 57 -6.71 27.17 18.86
C SER A 57 -7.60 26.90 17.65
N ASN A 58 -7.52 25.72 17.03
CA ASN A 58 -8.19 25.38 15.79
C ASN A 58 -8.90 24.02 15.85
N GLY A 59 -9.71 23.79 16.88
CA GLY A 59 -10.47 22.53 17.02
C GLY A 59 -11.32 22.17 15.80
N SER A 60 -11.67 23.14 14.95
CA SER A 60 -12.37 22.92 13.69
C SER A 60 -11.53 22.16 12.64
N ASP A 61 -10.21 22.16 12.76
CA ASP A 61 -9.32 21.48 11.81
C ASP A 61 -9.44 19.94 11.91
N PHE A 62 -10.00 19.45 13.01
CA PHE A 62 -10.27 18.03 13.23
C PHE A 62 -11.67 17.60 12.76
N ILE A 63 -12.48 18.53 12.31
CA ILE A 63 -13.77 18.23 11.70
C ILE A 63 -13.52 17.92 10.23
N GLY A 64 -13.56 16.65 9.86
CA GLY A 64 -13.48 16.23 8.49
C GLY A 64 -14.59 16.92 7.67
N ASN A 65 -14.19 17.73 6.71
CA ASN A 65 -15.11 18.40 5.79
C ASN A 65 -14.62 18.16 4.36
N PRO A 66 -14.71 16.89 3.90
CA PRO A 66 -14.23 16.53 2.57
C PRO A 66 -14.95 17.35 1.51
N ASN A 67 -14.17 18.05 0.71
CA ASN A 67 -14.69 18.83 -0.40
C ASN A 67 -15.34 17.95 -1.46
N THR A 68 -16.26 18.52 -2.24
CA THR A 68 -16.78 17.85 -3.44
C THR A 68 -15.64 17.54 -4.39
N VAL A 69 -15.54 16.28 -4.78
CA VAL A 69 -14.51 15.77 -5.68
C VAL A 69 -14.53 16.51 -7.02
N VAL A 70 -13.38 16.98 -7.45
CA VAL A 70 -13.14 17.51 -8.79
C VAL A 70 -12.25 16.55 -9.59
N PRO A 71 -12.27 16.60 -10.93
CA PRO A 71 -11.44 15.72 -11.74
C PRO A 71 -9.95 15.87 -11.45
N GLU A 72 -9.28 14.74 -11.25
CA GLU A 72 -7.82 14.67 -11.22
C GLU A 72 -7.25 15.04 -12.58
N GLN A 73 -6.15 15.77 -12.58
CA GLN A 73 -5.40 16.14 -13.77
C GLN A 73 -3.96 15.63 -13.65
N VAL A 74 -3.50 14.94 -14.69
CA VAL A 74 -2.12 14.47 -14.76
C VAL A 74 -1.37 15.09 -15.92
N SER A 75 -0.19 15.62 -15.64
CA SER A 75 0.82 15.99 -16.65
C SER A 75 1.92 14.94 -16.63
N SER A 76 2.07 14.21 -17.73
CA SER A 76 3.02 13.10 -17.83
C SER A 76 4.12 13.43 -18.82
N PHE A 77 5.35 13.13 -18.42
CA PHE A 77 6.51 13.13 -19.29
C PHE A 77 7.17 11.76 -19.26
N GLU A 78 7.42 11.20 -20.43
CA GLU A 78 8.05 9.89 -20.55
C GLU A 78 9.14 9.95 -21.63
N VAL A 79 10.26 9.26 -21.38
CA VAL A 79 11.34 9.02 -22.33
C VAL A 79 11.69 7.54 -22.34
N GLY A 80 11.86 6.97 -23.51
CA GLY A 80 12.23 5.57 -23.66
C GLY A 80 13.24 5.36 -24.77
N TYR A 81 14.02 4.31 -24.62
CA TYR A 81 14.95 3.80 -25.62
C TYR A 81 14.74 2.31 -25.78
N ARG A 82 14.60 1.87 -27.02
CA ARG A 82 14.59 0.46 -27.37
C ARG A 82 15.53 0.21 -28.53
N GLY A 83 16.48 -0.68 -28.34
CA GLY A 83 17.46 -0.94 -29.37
C GLY A 83 18.16 -2.27 -29.21
N LYS A 84 18.93 -2.61 -30.24
CA LYS A 84 19.80 -3.79 -30.24
C LYS A 84 21.24 -3.33 -30.41
N VAL A 85 22.09 -3.76 -29.49
CA VAL A 85 23.53 -3.53 -29.53
C VAL A 85 24.21 -4.91 -29.52
N ASP A 86 24.80 -5.31 -30.62
CA ASP A 86 25.33 -6.65 -30.85
C ASP A 86 24.25 -7.73 -30.60
N ASN A 87 24.42 -8.54 -29.56
CA ASN A 87 23.48 -9.59 -29.17
C ASN A 87 22.52 -9.14 -28.05
N PHE A 88 22.69 -7.95 -27.53
CA PHE A 88 21.87 -7.43 -26.46
C PHE A 88 20.68 -6.65 -27.03
N ILE A 89 19.49 -6.96 -26.56
CA ILE A 89 18.29 -6.14 -26.70
C ILE A 89 18.14 -5.36 -25.41
N ILE A 90 18.06 -4.04 -25.51
CA ILE A 90 17.95 -3.12 -24.40
C ILE A 90 16.64 -2.36 -24.56
N ASP A 91 15.85 -2.32 -23.50
CA ASP A 91 14.64 -1.53 -23.41
C ASP A 91 14.71 -0.75 -22.10
N GLY A 92 14.70 0.55 -22.17
CA GLY A 92 14.77 1.44 -20.99
C GLY A 92 13.76 2.56 -21.11
N SER A 93 13.08 2.86 -20.03
CA SER A 93 12.17 4.00 -19.95
C SER A 93 12.29 4.71 -18.61
N ALA A 94 11.95 5.99 -18.60
CA ALA A 94 11.79 6.77 -17.39
C ALA A 94 10.57 7.68 -17.54
N TYR A 95 9.84 7.88 -16.47
CA TYR A 95 8.67 8.75 -16.46
C TYR A 95 8.65 9.68 -15.26
N PHE A 96 7.95 10.78 -15.43
CA PHE A 96 7.58 11.71 -14.38
C PHE A 96 6.12 12.13 -14.59
N ASN A 97 5.31 11.98 -13.55
CA ASN A 97 3.93 12.41 -13.53
C ASN A 97 3.73 13.45 -12.43
N ASN A 98 3.04 14.51 -12.77
CA ASN A 98 2.59 15.53 -11.84
C ASN A 98 1.06 15.51 -11.81
N TYR A 99 0.51 15.32 -10.62
CA TYR A 99 -0.93 15.23 -10.39
C TYR A 99 -1.42 16.48 -9.67
N ASN A 100 -2.43 17.12 -10.23
CA ASN A 100 -3.20 18.14 -9.56
C ASN A 100 -4.56 17.57 -9.20
N ASN A 101 -5.08 17.93 -8.05
CA ASN A 101 -6.31 17.37 -7.50
C ASN A 101 -6.25 15.83 -7.40
N PHE A 102 -5.13 15.32 -6.93
CA PHE A 102 -4.94 13.87 -6.80
C PHE A 102 -6.07 13.25 -5.98
N LEU A 103 -6.71 12.21 -6.54
CA LEU A 103 -7.86 11.57 -5.95
C LEU A 103 -7.41 10.42 -5.04
N ALA A 104 -7.80 10.48 -3.78
CA ALA A 104 -7.61 9.37 -2.86
C ALA A 104 -8.69 9.32 -1.78
N ASN A 105 -8.47 8.49 -0.80
CA ASN A 105 -9.43 8.27 0.26
C ASN A 105 -9.04 9.07 1.50
N GLU A 106 -10.02 9.74 2.08
CA GLU A 106 -9.97 10.30 3.42
C GLU A 106 -10.89 9.51 4.34
N GLN A 107 -10.52 9.40 5.59
CA GLN A 107 -11.31 8.68 6.59
C GLN A 107 -11.79 9.64 7.65
N VAL A 108 -13.10 9.62 7.88
CA VAL A 108 -13.77 10.46 8.84
C VAL A 108 -14.58 9.61 9.81
N ALA A 109 -14.52 9.95 11.10
CA ALA A 109 -15.37 9.36 12.12
C ALA A 109 -16.58 10.26 12.37
N ALA A 110 -17.79 9.70 12.25
CA ALA A 110 -19.03 10.40 12.56
C ALA A 110 -19.52 9.92 13.93
N PRO A 111 -19.42 10.74 15.00
CA PRO A 111 -19.91 10.37 16.32
C PRO A 111 -21.42 10.21 16.29
N LEU A 112 -21.94 9.25 17.07
CA LEU A 112 -23.39 8.97 17.12
C LEU A 112 -24.17 10.00 17.93
N TYR A 113 -23.49 10.80 18.73
CA TYR A 113 -24.11 11.88 19.54
C TYR A 113 -23.14 13.05 19.68
N GLY A 114 -23.71 14.23 20.00
CA GLY A 114 -23.03 15.50 19.92
C GLY A 114 -23.14 16.11 18.51
N ASN A 115 -23.24 17.43 18.44
CA ASN A 115 -23.30 18.15 17.18
C ASN A 115 -21.91 18.61 16.77
N VAL A 116 -21.36 17.97 15.71
CA VAL A 116 -20.02 18.29 15.20
C VAL A 116 -19.85 19.76 14.77
N SER A 117 -20.92 20.44 14.37
CA SER A 117 -20.85 21.87 14.06
C SER A 117 -20.55 22.77 15.27
N ASN A 118 -20.72 22.24 16.48
CA ASN A 118 -20.41 22.92 17.74
C ASN A 118 -19.12 22.41 18.38
N PHE A 119 -18.37 21.54 17.67
CA PHE A 119 -17.11 21.01 18.17
C PHE A 119 -16.10 22.16 18.35
N ASP A 120 -15.64 22.32 19.59
CA ASP A 120 -14.72 23.38 19.97
C ASP A 120 -13.86 22.92 21.15
N LEU A 121 -12.57 22.89 20.97
CA LEU A 121 -11.58 22.51 21.98
C LEU A 121 -10.97 23.71 22.70
N THR A 122 -11.51 24.91 22.52
CA THR A 122 -11.05 26.10 23.26
C THR A 122 -11.15 25.89 24.78
N GLY A 123 -10.01 25.98 25.44
CA GLY A 123 -9.92 25.74 26.89
C GLY A 123 -9.55 24.29 27.27
N TYR A 124 -9.37 23.41 26.29
CA TYR A 124 -8.80 22.10 26.56
C TYR A 124 -7.30 22.21 26.90
N ASP A 125 -6.88 21.52 27.97
CA ASP A 125 -5.47 21.41 28.36
C ASP A 125 -5.06 19.92 28.34
N PRO A 126 -4.17 19.50 27.41
CA PRO A 126 -3.74 18.12 27.29
C PRO A 126 -3.01 17.58 28.54
N ASN A 127 -2.47 18.48 29.38
CA ASN A 127 -1.82 18.11 30.62
C ASN A 127 -2.81 18.03 31.81
N ASN A 128 -4.06 18.45 31.61
CA ASN A 128 -5.11 18.42 32.61
C ASN A 128 -6.40 17.80 32.03
N PRO A 129 -6.58 16.48 32.10
CA PRO A 129 -7.78 15.82 31.57
C PRO A 129 -9.09 16.34 32.12
N ALA A 130 -9.09 16.93 33.33
CA ALA A 130 -10.28 17.54 33.89
C ALA A 130 -10.77 18.77 33.11
N SER A 131 -9.94 19.38 32.28
CA SER A 131 -10.31 20.49 31.40
C SER A 131 -11.44 20.14 30.43
N ILE A 132 -11.60 18.86 30.08
CA ILE A 132 -12.71 18.37 29.25
C ILE A 132 -14.07 18.76 29.86
N GLY A 133 -14.19 18.73 31.17
CA GLY A 133 -15.41 19.13 31.86
C GLY A 133 -15.78 20.61 31.68
N GLY A 134 -14.86 21.46 31.25
CA GLY A 134 -15.07 22.86 30.91
C GLY A 134 -15.48 23.14 29.47
N LEU A 135 -15.42 22.14 28.58
CA LEU A 135 -15.82 22.29 27.19
C LEU A 135 -17.34 22.35 27.04
N ASN A 136 -17.81 22.82 25.90
CA ASN A 136 -19.24 22.82 25.63
C ASN A 136 -19.82 21.38 25.57
N PRO A 137 -21.14 21.22 25.85
CA PRO A 137 -21.74 19.88 25.96
C PRO A 137 -21.64 19.03 24.71
N ASP A 138 -21.70 19.61 23.50
CA ASP A 138 -21.58 18.87 22.26
C ASP A 138 -20.17 18.31 22.08
N THR A 139 -19.14 19.10 22.37
CA THR A 139 -17.73 18.64 22.35
C THR A 139 -17.50 17.52 23.35
N GLN A 140 -18.01 17.64 24.57
CA GLN A 140 -17.92 16.58 25.57
C GLN A 140 -18.59 15.27 25.08
N GLN A 141 -19.76 15.37 24.46
CA GLN A 141 -20.48 14.23 23.90
C GLN A 141 -19.71 13.58 22.74
N ILE A 142 -19.14 14.38 21.83
CA ILE A 142 -18.33 13.88 20.73
C ILE A 142 -17.11 13.13 21.26
N LEU A 143 -16.36 13.71 22.19
CA LEU A 143 -15.20 13.06 22.79
C LEU A 143 -15.61 11.77 23.52
N ALA A 144 -16.75 11.76 24.21
CA ALA A 144 -17.27 10.55 24.83
C ALA A 144 -17.69 9.50 23.80
N ALA A 145 -18.33 9.90 22.70
CA ALA A 145 -18.68 8.99 21.61
C ALA A 145 -17.44 8.32 21.02
N LEU A 146 -16.41 9.10 20.72
CA LEU A 146 -15.15 8.58 20.20
C LEU A 146 -14.46 7.65 21.20
N ALA A 147 -14.47 7.99 22.49
CA ALA A 147 -13.86 7.19 23.55
C ALA A 147 -14.58 5.86 23.81
N ASN A 148 -15.88 5.78 23.50
CA ASN A 148 -16.71 4.61 23.74
C ASN A 148 -16.95 3.77 22.45
N ASP A 149 -16.28 4.06 21.34
CA ASP A 149 -16.52 3.45 20.04
C ASP A 149 -17.94 3.71 19.47
N ASP A 150 -18.64 4.72 19.97
CA ASP A 150 -19.98 5.12 19.53
C ASP A 150 -19.90 6.07 18.32
N PHE A 151 -19.27 5.60 17.25
CA PHE A 151 -19.14 6.33 15.98
C PHE A 151 -19.24 5.41 14.77
N VAL A 152 -19.47 6.00 13.61
CA VAL A 152 -19.37 5.32 12.32
C VAL A 152 -18.19 5.88 11.57
N ALA A 153 -17.26 5.01 11.17
CA ALA A 153 -16.17 5.40 10.30
C ALA A 153 -16.63 5.36 8.84
N TYR A 154 -16.45 6.46 8.16
CA TYR A 154 -16.69 6.59 6.73
C TYR A 154 -15.36 6.74 6.00
N GLN A 155 -15.30 6.13 4.84
CA GLN A 155 -14.28 6.39 3.85
C GLN A 155 -14.92 7.20 2.73
N THR A 156 -14.37 8.37 2.46
CA THR A 156 -14.83 9.23 1.38
C THR A 156 -13.71 9.51 0.40
N TYR A 157 -14.07 9.77 -0.84
CA TYR A 157 -13.11 10.24 -1.83
C TYR A 157 -13.01 11.75 -1.74
N THR A 158 -11.79 12.24 -1.78
CA THR A 158 -11.47 13.67 -1.81
C THR A 158 -10.26 13.92 -2.71
N ASN A 159 -9.98 15.16 -3.00
CA ASN A 159 -8.77 15.56 -3.68
C ASN A 159 -7.74 16.03 -2.66
N ALA A 160 -6.47 15.68 -2.88
CA ALA A 160 -5.37 16.27 -2.13
C ALA A 160 -5.28 17.77 -2.43
N ASP A 161 -5.07 18.56 -1.38
CA ASP A 161 -4.84 20.00 -1.52
C ASP A 161 -3.43 20.29 -2.08
N GLU A 162 -2.55 19.31 -2.04
CA GLU A 162 -1.17 19.41 -2.49
C GLU A 162 -0.93 18.68 -3.81
N THR A 163 0.16 19.07 -4.46
CA THR A 163 0.63 18.40 -5.67
C THR A 163 1.30 17.07 -5.32
N VAL A 164 0.82 16.00 -5.93
CA VAL A 164 1.43 14.66 -5.83
C VAL A 164 2.27 14.41 -7.07
N ASN A 165 3.46 13.86 -6.90
CA ASN A 165 4.32 13.47 -8.01
C ASN A 165 4.60 11.96 -7.97
N SER A 166 4.64 11.31 -9.13
CA SER A 166 5.18 9.97 -9.25
C SER A 166 6.24 9.92 -10.35
N TYR A 167 7.28 9.16 -10.09
CA TYR A 167 8.37 8.99 -11.05
C TYR A 167 8.97 7.59 -10.94
N GLY A 168 9.60 7.18 -12.01
CA GLY A 168 10.23 5.88 -12.04
C GLY A 168 11.03 5.63 -13.30
N ALA A 169 11.73 4.51 -13.28
CA ALA A 169 12.50 4.03 -14.40
C ALA A 169 12.42 2.50 -14.48
N ALA A 170 12.48 1.99 -15.70
CA ALA A 170 12.59 0.57 -15.97
C ALA A 170 13.73 0.31 -16.95
N LEU A 171 14.46 -0.76 -16.74
CA LEU A 171 15.49 -1.24 -17.63
C LEU A 171 15.36 -2.74 -17.82
N GLU A 172 15.21 -3.16 -19.05
CA GLU A 172 15.27 -4.57 -19.44
C GLU A 172 16.46 -4.82 -20.38
N VAL A 173 17.19 -5.87 -20.10
CA VAL A 173 18.26 -6.36 -20.97
C VAL A 173 18.03 -7.84 -21.24
N SER A 174 18.02 -8.21 -22.50
CA SER A 174 17.94 -9.62 -22.92
C SER A 174 18.99 -9.95 -23.94
N THR A 175 19.53 -11.16 -23.86
CA THR A 175 20.56 -11.63 -24.75
C THR A 175 20.59 -13.15 -24.83
N LYS A 176 21.27 -13.67 -25.87
CA LYS A 176 21.68 -15.09 -25.94
C LYS A 176 23.17 -15.19 -25.71
N ILE A 177 23.55 -16.01 -24.74
CA ILE A 177 24.94 -16.27 -24.36
C ILE A 177 25.29 -17.73 -24.58
N PHE A 178 26.60 -18.07 -24.67
CA PHE A 178 27.13 -19.44 -24.64
C PHE A 178 26.25 -20.49 -25.36
N ASN A 179 26.39 -20.65 -26.65
CA ASN A 179 25.66 -21.69 -27.41
C ASN A 179 24.11 -21.62 -27.26
N GLY A 180 23.55 -20.42 -27.09
CA GLY A 180 22.11 -20.21 -27.18
C GLY A 180 21.33 -20.31 -25.86
N PHE A 181 21.98 -20.07 -24.74
CA PHE A 181 21.26 -19.81 -23.50
C PHE A 181 20.61 -18.41 -23.54
N ASP A 182 19.35 -18.36 -23.25
CA ASP A 182 18.60 -17.11 -23.09
C ASP A 182 18.79 -16.57 -21.66
N ILE A 183 19.13 -15.30 -21.57
CA ILE A 183 19.15 -14.56 -20.31
C ILE A 183 18.37 -13.27 -20.49
N ASN A 184 17.55 -12.95 -19.53
CA ASN A 184 16.87 -11.65 -19.43
C ASN A 184 16.93 -11.13 -18.00
N ALA A 185 17.04 -9.84 -17.86
CA ALA A 185 17.02 -9.16 -16.58
C ALA A 185 16.19 -7.89 -16.73
N ASN A 186 15.30 -7.66 -15.78
CA ASN A 186 14.48 -6.46 -15.70
C ASN A 186 14.59 -5.86 -14.29
N TYR A 187 14.82 -4.57 -14.24
CA TYR A 187 14.79 -3.77 -13.02
C TYR A 187 13.76 -2.67 -13.19
N THR A 188 12.93 -2.47 -12.18
CA THR A 188 11.95 -1.38 -12.12
C THR A 188 12.12 -0.64 -10.81
N TRP A 189 12.19 0.67 -10.91
CA TRP A 189 12.14 1.61 -9.80
C TRP A 189 10.95 2.54 -9.96
N SER A 190 10.19 2.76 -8.88
CA SER A 190 9.01 3.63 -8.89
C SER A 190 8.82 4.27 -7.52
N ARG A 191 8.51 5.56 -7.51
CA ARG A 191 8.31 6.32 -6.29
C ARG A 191 7.15 7.29 -6.43
N LEU A 192 6.40 7.42 -5.35
CA LEU A 192 5.42 8.49 -5.16
C LEU A 192 6.02 9.51 -4.18
N ASP A 193 5.96 10.78 -4.52
CA ASP A 193 6.36 11.90 -3.69
C ASP A 193 5.11 12.65 -3.25
N PHE A 194 4.83 12.58 -1.96
CA PHE A 194 3.67 13.15 -1.32
C PHE A 194 4.01 13.49 0.14
N ASP A 195 3.62 14.67 0.60
CA ASP A 195 3.84 15.08 1.98
C ASP A 195 2.83 14.42 2.92
N VAL A 196 3.22 13.25 3.44
CA VAL A 196 2.43 12.50 4.42
C VAL A 196 2.29 13.28 5.73
N ALA A 197 3.29 14.06 6.12
CA ALA A 197 3.28 14.77 7.40
C ALA A 197 2.28 15.94 7.39
N GLY A 198 2.16 16.63 6.24
CA GLY A 198 1.17 17.70 6.05
C GLY A 198 -0.25 17.17 5.80
N ASN A 199 -0.39 15.90 5.40
CA ASN A 199 -1.68 15.30 5.04
C ASN A 199 -1.85 13.89 5.66
N PRO A 200 -1.88 13.78 6.97
CA PRO A 200 -1.82 12.50 7.66
C PRO A 200 -3.05 11.61 7.41
N ASP A 201 -4.22 12.19 7.16
CA ASP A 201 -5.47 11.48 6.94
C ASP A 201 -5.68 11.04 5.48
N PHE A 202 -4.83 11.54 4.59
CA PHE A 202 -4.93 11.26 3.17
C PHE A 202 -4.22 9.96 2.80
N ARG A 203 -4.89 9.11 2.04
CA ARG A 203 -4.41 7.77 1.66
C ARG A 203 -4.17 7.70 0.16
N THR A 204 -2.92 7.74 -0.23
CA THR A 204 -2.53 7.68 -1.65
C THR A 204 -2.82 6.33 -2.28
N SER A 205 -2.83 5.25 -1.48
CA SER A 205 -3.01 3.87 -1.92
C SER A 205 -2.06 3.47 -3.07
N PHE A 206 -0.84 3.99 -3.05
CA PHE A 206 0.14 3.73 -4.12
C PHE A 206 0.54 2.25 -4.19
N ASN A 207 0.60 1.55 -3.07
CA ASN A 207 0.70 0.08 -2.94
C ASN A 207 1.72 -0.57 -3.88
N THR A 208 2.85 0.08 -4.09
CA THR A 208 3.86 -0.33 -5.06
C THR A 208 5.23 -0.38 -4.39
N PRO A 209 5.96 -1.49 -4.50
CA PRO A 209 7.33 -1.56 -4.02
C PRO A 209 8.24 -0.61 -4.81
N GLU A 210 9.16 0.06 -4.12
CA GLU A 210 10.07 1.00 -4.75
C GLU A 210 10.98 0.29 -5.76
N HIS A 211 11.47 -0.89 -5.42
CA HIS A 211 12.38 -1.66 -6.27
C HIS A 211 11.84 -3.05 -6.59
N LYS A 212 11.95 -3.45 -7.85
CA LYS A 212 11.65 -4.81 -8.32
C LYS A 212 12.73 -5.28 -9.28
N VAL A 213 13.12 -6.55 -9.13
CA VAL A 213 14.07 -7.22 -10.03
C VAL A 213 13.47 -8.53 -10.53
N LYS A 214 13.65 -8.82 -11.80
CA LYS A 214 13.31 -10.11 -12.39
C LYS A 214 14.49 -10.58 -13.24
N VAL A 215 14.87 -11.85 -13.10
CA VAL A 215 15.92 -12.46 -13.91
C VAL A 215 15.42 -13.80 -14.45
N GLY A 216 15.55 -14.01 -15.73
CA GLY A 216 15.23 -15.25 -16.39
C GLY A 216 16.48 -15.88 -17.01
N PHE A 217 16.61 -17.20 -16.90
CA PHE A 217 17.67 -17.97 -17.51
C PHE A 217 17.11 -19.28 -18.03
N GLY A 218 17.40 -19.61 -19.28
CA GLY A 218 16.89 -20.82 -19.85
C GLY A 218 17.56 -21.22 -21.15
N LYS A 219 17.18 -22.39 -21.65
CA LYS A 219 17.52 -22.85 -22.96
C LYS A 219 16.43 -23.76 -23.50
N THR A 220 15.92 -23.43 -24.67
CA THR A 220 14.82 -24.17 -25.30
C THR A 220 15.22 -25.59 -25.64
N GLU A 221 16.47 -25.80 -25.99
CA GLU A 221 17.05 -27.12 -26.37
C GLU A 221 18.46 -27.25 -25.77
N LEU A 222 18.51 -27.66 -24.49
CA LEU A 222 19.78 -27.93 -23.80
C LEU A 222 20.47 -29.19 -24.35
N PHE A 223 19.68 -30.24 -24.54
CA PHE A 223 20.01 -31.45 -25.33
C PHE A 223 18.87 -31.71 -26.32
N THR A 224 18.98 -32.72 -27.14
CA THR A 224 17.94 -33.11 -28.10
C THR A 224 16.58 -33.22 -27.42
N ASN A 225 15.64 -32.37 -27.82
CA ASN A 225 14.26 -32.29 -27.33
C ASN A 225 14.07 -31.87 -25.87
N PHE A 226 15.11 -31.59 -25.11
CA PHE A 226 15.01 -31.20 -23.71
C PHE A 226 15.41 -29.74 -23.51
N GLY A 227 14.58 -28.99 -22.81
CA GLY A 227 14.84 -27.60 -22.43
C GLY A 227 14.46 -27.32 -21.00
N PHE A 228 14.86 -26.15 -20.53
CA PHE A 228 14.52 -25.66 -19.19
C PHE A 228 14.37 -24.14 -19.16
N ASN A 229 13.72 -23.64 -18.12
CA ASN A 229 13.66 -22.22 -17.77
C ASN A 229 13.65 -22.06 -16.26
N ILE A 230 14.39 -21.09 -15.78
CA ILE A 230 14.41 -20.64 -14.38
C ILE A 230 14.12 -19.15 -14.39
N ALA A 231 13.24 -18.69 -13.50
CA ALA A 231 12.94 -17.29 -13.32
C ALA A 231 13.00 -16.95 -11.83
N TRP A 232 13.76 -15.94 -11.51
CA TRP A 232 13.84 -15.37 -10.16
C TRP A 232 13.23 -13.98 -10.15
N ARG A 233 12.43 -13.69 -9.13
CA ARG A 233 11.80 -12.40 -8.89
C ARG A 233 12.07 -11.95 -7.46
N TRP A 234 12.44 -10.71 -7.32
CA TRP A 234 12.55 -10.05 -6.03
C TRP A 234 11.71 -8.77 -6.04
N SER A 235 11.05 -8.52 -4.93
CA SER A 235 10.30 -7.30 -4.65
C SER A 235 10.78 -6.75 -3.32
N ASP A 236 11.01 -5.45 -3.27
CA ASP A 236 11.26 -4.75 -2.03
C ASP A 236 10.02 -4.75 -1.15
N ASN A 237 10.18 -4.45 0.14
CA ASN A 237 9.06 -4.18 1.02
C ASN A 237 8.35 -2.88 0.61
N TYR A 238 7.10 -2.77 0.96
CA TYR A 238 6.32 -1.55 0.73
C TYR A 238 5.15 -1.44 1.67
N PHE A 239 4.74 -0.20 1.90
CA PHE A 239 3.58 0.07 2.72
C PHE A 239 2.30 -0.07 1.89
N TRP A 240 1.43 -0.97 2.33
CA TRP A 240 0.12 -1.23 1.72
C TRP A 240 -0.96 -0.45 2.45
N GLN A 241 -1.82 0.24 1.70
CA GLN A 241 -2.98 0.98 2.21
C GLN A 241 -4.26 0.48 1.56
N SER A 242 -5.28 0.22 2.36
CA SER A 242 -6.60 -0.18 1.88
C SER A 242 -7.71 0.32 2.80
N SER A 243 -8.96 0.08 2.41
CA SER A 243 -10.14 0.45 3.22
C SER A 243 -10.31 -0.40 4.48
N PHE A 244 -9.66 -1.54 4.59
CA PHE A 244 -9.82 -2.49 5.70
C PHE A 244 -8.57 -2.70 6.54
N GLY A 245 -7.44 -2.18 6.12
CA GLY A 245 -6.21 -2.27 6.89
C GLY A 245 -5.00 -1.79 6.11
N ASP A 246 -3.99 -1.32 6.82
CA ASP A 246 -2.71 -0.89 6.29
C ASP A 246 -1.59 -1.65 6.95
N GLY A 247 -0.45 -1.75 6.30
CA GLY A 247 0.72 -2.36 6.88
C GLY A 247 1.84 -2.55 5.89
N GLU A 248 2.94 -3.00 6.42
CA GLU A 248 4.09 -3.31 5.61
C GLU A 248 3.92 -4.69 4.98
N ILE A 249 4.05 -4.76 3.66
CA ILE A 249 4.26 -5.99 2.93
C ILE A 249 5.78 -6.24 2.93
N PRO A 250 6.25 -7.34 3.53
CA PRO A 250 7.68 -7.65 3.57
C PRO A 250 8.27 -7.88 2.18
N ALA A 251 9.56 -7.58 2.02
CA ALA A 251 10.29 -7.96 0.82
C ALA A 251 10.25 -9.49 0.63
N PHE A 252 10.14 -9.93 -0.62
CA PHE A 252 10.04 -11.36 -0.91
C PHE A 252 10.84 -11.77 -2.16
N ASN A 253 11.20 -13.05 -2.20
CA ASN A 253 11.84 -13.70 -3.32
C ASN A 253 10.99 -14.84 -3.83
N VAL A 254 10.94 -15.02 -5.13
CA VAL A 254 10.25 -16.14 -5.76
C VAL A 254 11.16 -16.75 -6.83
N LEU A 255 11.39 -18.04 -6.73
CA LEU A 255 12.11 -18.82 -7.73
C LEU A 255 11.13 -19.77 -8.43
N ASP A 256 10.97 -19.61 -9.71
CA ASP A 256 10.18 -20.48 -10.57
C ASP A 256 11.11 -21.31 -11.43
N ALA A 257 10.78 -22.57 -11.65
CA ALA A 257 11.56 -23.43 -12.54
C ALA A 257 10.66 -24.37 -13.33
N GLN A 258 11.03 -24.61 -14.59
CA GLN A 258 10.37 -25.62 -15.42
C GLN A 258 11.37 -26.35 -16.29
N ILE A 259 11.02 -27.59 -16.63
CA ILE A 259 11.64 -28.38 -17.68
C ILE A 259 10.61 -28.71 -18.75
N ASN A 260 11.07 -28.87 -19.96
CA ASN A 260 10.21 -29.30 -21.06
C ASN A 260 10.91 -30.41 -21.87
N TYR A 261 10.10 -31.35 -22.32
CA TYR A 261 10.56 -32.43 -23.21
C TYR A 261 9.62 -32.57 -24.41
N ARG A 262 10.19 -32.47 -25.57
CA ARG A 262 9.47 -32.67 -26.86
C ARG A 262 9.49 -34.13 -27.24
N ILE A 263 8.35 -34.69 -27.62
CA ILE A 263 8.17 -36.03 -28.10
C ILE A 263 7.79 -35.94 -29.61
N PRO A 264 8.78 -35.96 -30.52
CA PRO A 264 8.51 -35.72 -31.95
C PRO A 264 7.54 -36.74 -32.56
N SER A 265 7.65 -38.00 -32.15
CA SER A 265 6.78 -39.09 -32.66
C SER A 265 5.31 -38.89 -32.35
N LEU A 266 4.99 -38.19 -31.23
CA LEU A 266 3.65 -37.89 -30.82
C LEU A 266 3.26 -36.43 -31.10
N LYS A 267 4.11 -35.66 -31.77
CA LYS A 267 3.96 -34.21 -31.96
C LYS A 267 3.60 -33.48 -30.70
N SER A 268 4.16 -33.90 -29.58
CA SER A 268 3.74 -33.45 -28.25
C SER A 268 4.90 -32.86 -27.44
N THR A 269 4.58 -32.01 -26.49
CA THR A 269 5.55 -31.46 -25.54
C THR A 269 5.00 -31.65 -24.13
N ILE A 270 5.79 -32.24 -23.25
CA ILE A 270 5.51 -32.32 -21.83
C ILE A 270 6.27 -31.18 -21.13
N LYS A 271 5.61 -30.48 -20.18
CA LYS A 271 6.23 -29.53 -19.28
C LYS A 271 5.96 -29.93 -17.85
N ILE A 272 6.96 -29.86 -17.01
CA ILE A 272 6.86 -30.03 -15.56
C ILE A 272 7.54 -28.81 -14.92
N GLY A 273 6.90 -28.20 -13.96
CA GLY A 273 7.44 -27.02 -13.33
C GLY A 273 6.88 -26.78 -11.94
N ALA A 274 7.49 -25.81 -11.28
CA ALA A 274 7.04 -25.28 -10.01
C ALA A 274 7.13 -23.76 -10.04
N THR A 275 6.15 -23.11 -9.45
CA THR A 275 6.25 -21.72 -9.02
C THR A 275 6.57 -21.69 -7.54
N ASN A 276 7.36 -20.71 -7.13
CA ASN A 276 7.86 -20.59 -5.76
C ASN A 276 8.52 -21.91 -5.26
N LEU A 277 9.51 -22.36 -6.04
CA LEU A 277 10.20 -23.64 -5.82
C LEU A 277 10.86 -23.75 -4.43
N LEU A 278 11.26 -22.61 -3.84
CA LEU A 278 11.91 -22.56 -2.52
C LEU A 278 10.89 -22.65 -1.35
N ALA A 279 9.60 -22.58 -1.65
CA ALA A 279 8.51 -22.67 -0.70
C ALA A 279 8.48 -21.56 0.38
N ASP A 280 9.13 -20.42 0.14
CA ASP A 280 9.02 -19.26 1.01
C ASP A 280 7.63 -18.66 0.86
N GLU A 281 6.83 -18.73 1.92
CA GLU A 281 5.49 -18.15 1.90
C GLU A 281 5.55 -16.62 1.88
N TYR A 282 4.80 -16.01 0.99
CA TYR A 282 4.71 -14.55 0.86
C TYR A 282 3.27 -14.13 0.55
N PHE A 283 2.98 -12.86 0.76
CA PHE A 283 1.72 -12.23 0.35
C PHE A 283 2.01 -10.88 -0.29
N THR A 284 1.07 -10.39 -1.10
CA THR A 284 1.23 -9.16 -1.88
C THR A 284 0.18 -8.09 -1.56
N ALA A 285 -0.76 -8.42 -0.70
CA ALA A 285 -1.80 -7.52 -0.23
C ALA A 285 -2.38 -8.05 1.08
N PHE A 286 -2.80 -7.16 1.97
CA PHE A 286 -3.57 -7.57 3.14
C PHE A 286 -4.91 -8.19 2.73
N GLY A 287 -5.38 -9.17 3.50
CA GLY A 287 -6.62 -9.88 3.21
C GLY A 287 -6.50 -10.97 2.13
N THR A 288 -5.35 -11.10 1.48
CA THR A 288 -5.04 -12.26 0.64
C THR A 288 -4.35 -13.34 1.47
N GLY A 289 -4.55 -14.59 1.12
CA GLY A 289 -3.81 -15.69 1.75
C GLY A 289 -2.32 -15.67 1.37
N PHE A 290 -1.52 -16.43 2.12
CA PHE A 290 -0.13 -16.67 1.77
C PHE A 290 -0.02 -17.48 0.48
N ILE A 291 0.94 -17.10 -0.35
CA ILE A 291 1.25 -17.76 -1.62
C ILE A 291 2.44 -18.69 -1.36
N GLY A 292 2.18 -19.98 -1.41
CA GLY A 292 3.18 -21.03 -1.28
C GLY A 292 3.61 -21.59 -2.65
N SER A 293 4.21 -22.77 -2.64
CA SER A 293 4.61 -23.48 -3.85
C SER A 293 3.43 -24.07 -4.60
N MET A 294 3.48 -24.01 -5.91
CA MET A 294 2.57 -24.73 -6.79
C MET A 294 3.36 -25.54 -7.83
N TYR A 295 3.04 -26.81 -7.93
CA TYR A 295 3.65 -27.72 -8.91
C TYR A 295 2.64 -28.01 -10.02
N TYR A 296 3.12 -28.10 -11.24
CA TYR A 296 2.27 -28.38 -12.40
C TYR A 296 2.93 -29.32 -13.40
N ALA A 297 2.09 -30.04 -14.11
CA ALA A 297 2.47 -30.79 -15.31
C ALA A 297 1.50 -30.44 -16.45
N SER A 298 1.99 -30.29 -17.65
CA SER A 298 1.17 -30.06 -18.83
C SER A 298 1.63 -30.89 -20.00
N LEU A 299 0.67 -31.33 -20.84
CA LEU A 299 0.89 -31.97 -22.12
C LEU A 299 0.29 -31.10 -23.21
N THR A 300 1.11 -30.67 -24.16
CA THR A 300 0.65 -29.94 -25.34
C THR A 300 0.78 -30.86 -26.55
N ILE A 301 -0.31 -31.07 -27.28
CA ILE A 301 -0.33 -31.82 -28.53
C ILE A 301 -0.44 -30.81 -29.67
N ASN A 302 0.56 -30.81 -30.57
CA ASN A 302 0.64 -29.89 -31.69
C ASN A 302 0.11 -30.60 -32.97
N ASN A 303 -0.85 -30.00 -33.62
CA ASN A 303 -1.48 -30.50 -34.85
C ASN A 303 -2.14 -31.89 -34.69
N LEU A 304 -3.29 -31.91 -34.10
CA LEU A 304 -4.26 -32.96 -34.36
C LEU A 304 -4.81 -32.84 -35.79
#